data_67c3688d1fbb5e74e444ee3672e5924d
#
_entry.id   67c3688d1fbb5e74e444ee3672e5924d
#
_cell.length_a   1.000
_cell.length_b   1.000
_cell.length_c   1.000
_cell.angle_alpha   90.00
_cell.angle_beta   90.00
_cell.angle_gamma   90.00
#
_symmetry.space_group_name_H-M   'P 1'
#
loop_
_entity.id
_entity.type
_entity.pdbx_description
1 polymer ?
#
loop_
_entity_poly.entity_id
_entity_poly.type
_entity_poly.pdbx_seq_one_letter_code
_entity_poly.pdbx_strand_id
1 'polypeptide(L)'
;MNFDVTVEVLLRPGIADPQGSTIERALPALGFDGVSGVTVGKSIRFTVEADDEAAARAVVDDLCHRFLTNPVIEDSRVDLSAAAAAGA
;
A
#
# COMPACT_ATOMS: atom_id res chain seq x y z
N MET A 1 9.23 -10.94 18.89
CA MET A 1 9.72 -11.09 17.51
C MET A 1 9.36 -9.86 16.71
N ASN A 2 10.22 -9.48 15.78
CA ASN A 2 9.96 -8.36 14.90
C ASN A 2 9.52 -8.85 13.53
N PHE A 3 8.59 -8.15 12.95
CA PHE A 3 8.08 -8.44 11.61
C PHE A 3 8.20 -7.20 10.73
N ASP A 4 8.70 -7.39 9.52
CA ASP A 4 8.74 -6.34 8.52
C ASP A 4 7.40 -6.32 7.79
N VAL A 5 6.83 -5.14 7.67
CA VAL A 5 5.49 -4.95 7.12
C VAL A 5 5.54 -3.95 5.98
N THR A 6 4.85 -4.29 4.90
CA THR A 6 4.57 -3.37 3.80
C THR A 6 3.07 -3.31 3.61
N VAL A 7 2.51 -2.12 3.65
CA VAL A 7 1.09 -1.88 3.38
C VAL A 7 0.98 -1.10 2.09
N GLU A 8 0.33 -1.68 1.09
CA GLU A 8 -0.02 -0.98 -0.13
C GLU A 8 -1.44 -0.45 -0.01
N VAL A 9 -1.62 0.83 -0.26
CA VAL A 9 -2.92 1.49 -0.19
C VAL A 9 -3.30 1.98 -1.58
N LEU A 10 -4.43 1.52 -2.08
CA LEU A 10 -4.93 1.83 -3.41
C LEU A 10 -6.37 2.30 -3.32
N LEU A 11 -6.75 3.19 -4.23
CA LEU A 11 -8.16 3.58 -4.36
C LEU A 11 -8.99 2.40 -4.85
N ARG A 12 -10.20 2.28 -4.33
CA ARG A 12 -11.14 1.25 -4.79
C ARG A 12 -11.54 1.51 -6.24
N PRO A 13 -11.89 0.45 -6.99
CA PRO A 13 -12.43 0.62 -8.34
C PRO A 13 -13.61 1.58 -8.36
N GLY A 14 -13.63 2.47 -9.35
CA GLY A 14 -14.70 3.46 -9.49
C GLY A 14 -14.49 4.76 -8.74
N ILE A 15 -13.47 4.83 -7.88
CA ILE A 15 -13.10 6.08 -7.21
C ILE A 15 -12.19 6.89 -8.13
N ALA A 16 -12.47 8.18 -8.27
CA ALA A 16 -11.68 9.06 -9.11
C ALA A 16 -10.23 9.16 -8.60
N ASP A 17 -9.29 9.07 -9.53
CA ASP A 17 -7.86 9.17 -9.26
C ASP A 17 -7.27 10.33 -10.10
N PRO A 18 -7.32 11.57 -9.58
CA PRO A 18 -6.83 12.73 -10.34
C PRO A 18 -5.33 12.65 -10.64
N GLN A 19 -4.53 12.06 -9.77
CA GLN A 19 -3.09 11.92 -10.00
C GLN A 19 -2.81 10.94 -11.14
N GLY A 20 -3.46 9.78 -11.11
CA GLY A 20 -3.32 8.79 -12.17
C GLY A 20 -3.77 9.33 -13.52
N SER A 21 -4.90 10.03 -13.55
CA SER A 21 -5.40 10.65 -14.76
C SER A 21 -4.45 11.70 -15.33
N THR A 22 -3.83 12.49 -14.46
CA THR A 22 -2.87 13.51 -14.88
C THR A 22 -1.63 12.87 -15.51
N ILE A 23 -1.12 11.80 -14.90
CA ILE A 23 0.02 11.07 -15.45
C ILE A 23 -0.35 10.49 -16.82
N GLU A 24 -1.48 9.82 -16.88
CA GLU A 24 -1.91 9.15 -18.11
C GLU A 24 -2.05 10.14 -19.28
N ARG A 25 -2.62 11.30 -19.04
CA ARG A 25 -2.80 12.31 -20.07
C ARG A 25 -1.49 12.94 -20.55
N ALA A 26 -0.46 12.93 -19.73
CA ALA A 26 0.83 13.50 -20.10
C ALA A 26 1.68 12.57 -20.96
N LEU A 27 1.43 11.26 -20.92
CA LEU A 27 2.30 10.26 -21.54
C LEU A 27 2.36 10.35 -23.08
N PRO A 28 1.26 10.57 -23.81
CA PRO A 28 1.34 10.65 -25.27
C PRO A 28 2.28 11.78 -25.76
N ALA A 29 2.26 12.92 -25.09
CA ALA A 29 3.14 14.04 -25.46
C ALA A 29 4.63 13.69 -25.25
N LEU A 30 4.94 12.72 -24.41
CA LEU A 30 6.30 12.24 -24.14
C LEU A 30 6.67 11.06 -25.03
N GLY A 31 5.81 10.63 -25.94
CA GLY A 31 6.07 9.52 -26.83
C GLY A 31 5.62 8.16 -26.32
N PHE A 32 4.87 8.13 -25.23
CA PHE A 32 4.37 6.88 -24.65
C PHE A 32 2.90 6.70 -25.01
N ASP A 33 2.65 6.11 -26.17
CA ASP A 33 1.31 5.72 -26.59
C ASP A 33 1.01 4.31 -26.06
N GLY A 34 -0.22 3.99 -25.84
CA GLY A 34 -0.61 2.64 -25.42
C GLY A 34 -0.52 2.38 -23.94
N VAL A 35 -0.26 3.41 -23.14
CA VAL A 35 -0.32 3.29 -21.66
C VAL A 35 -1.69 3.76 -21.21
N SER A 36 -2.36 2.91 -20.43
CA SER A 36 -3.70 3.19 -19.93
C SER A 36 -3.88 2.59 -18.54
N GLY A 37 -4.93 3.03 -17.85
CA GLY A 37 -5.25 2.50 -16.54
C GLY A 37 -4.27 2.92 -15.44
N VAL A 38 -3.64 4.08 -15.59
CA VAL A 38 -2.67 4.57 -14.61
C VAL A 38 -3.38 4.90 -13.31
N THR A 39 -2.91 4.28 -12.23
CA THR A 39 -3.41 4.55 -10.88
C THR A 39 -2.24 4.89 -9.98
N VAL A 40 -2.49 5.72 -8.98
CA VAL A 40 -1.50 6.11 -7.99
C VAL A 40 -1.92 5.57 -6.64
N GLY A 41 -1.00 4.92 -5.97
CA GLY A 41 -1.19 4.44 -4.61
C GLY A 41 0.00 4.80 -3.76
N LYS A 42 0.01 4.32 -2.52
CA LYS A 42 1.14 4.54 -1.63
C LYS A 42 1.56 3.23 -1.00
N SER A 43 2.83 3.15 -0.64
CA SER A 43 3.41 2.01 0.05
C SER A 43 3.98 2.50 1.37
N ILE A 44 3.55 1.88 2.46
CA ILE A 44 3.97 2.23 3.81
C ILE A 44 4.73 1.05 4.38
N ARG A 45 5.96 1.26 4.84
CA ARG A 45 6.80 0.21 5.39
C ARG A 45 7.19 0.52 6.81
N PHE A 46 7.10 -0.50 7.66
CA PHE A 46 7.46 -0.37 9.07
C PHE A 46 7.76 -1.75 9.67
N THR A 47 8.25 -1.73 10.89
CA THR A 47 8.50 -2.96 11.66
C THR A 47 7.54 -2.97 12.84
N VAL A 48 6.95 -4.13 13.11
CA VAL A 48 6.09 -4.32 14.27
C VAL A 48 6.66 -5.42 15.16
N GLU A 49 6.61 -5.21 16.46
CA GLU A 49 6.98 -6.21 17.44
C GLU A 49 5.73 -6.92 17.93
N ALA A 50 5.75 -8.25 17.90
CA ALA A 50 4.63 -9.07 18.35
C ALA A 50 5.16 -10.46 18.74
N ASP A 51 4.34 -11.20 19.47
CA ASP A 51 4.72 -12.53 19.95
C ASP A 51 4.80 -13.56 18.81
N ASP A 52 3.92 -13.42 17.83
CA ASP A 52 3.89 -14.29 16.66
C ASP A 52 3.29 -13.57 15.46
N GLU A 53 3.27 -14.25 14.31
CA GLU A 53 2.77 -13.68 13.08
C GLU A 53 1.28 -13.31 13.16
N ALA A 54 0.48 -14.15 13.83
CA ALA A 54 -0.95 -13.88 13.96
C ALA A 54 -1.20 -12.61 14.77
N ALA A 55 -0.45 -12.41 15.85
CA ALA A 55 -0.53 -11.20 16.67
C ALA A 55 -0.07 -9.96 15.88
N ALA A 56 1.03 -10.11 15.13
CA ALA A 56 1.53 -9.03 14.28
C ALA A 56 0.49 -8.61 13.22
N ARG A 57 -0.12 -9.58 12.56
CA ARG A 57 -1.13 -9.32 11.54
C ARG A 57 -2.36 -8.64 12.13
N ALA A 58 -2.79 -9.04 13.31
CA ALA A 58 -3.92 -8.41 13.98
C ALA A 58 -3.65 -6.92 14.27
N VAL A 59 -2.44 -6.60 14.74
CA VAL A 59 -2.04 -5.22 14.99
C VAL A 59 -2.01 -4.41 13.69
N VAL A 60 -1.44 -4.98 12.63
CA VAL A 60 -1.33 -4.31 11.35
C VAL A 60 -2.70 -4.08 10.72
N ASP A 61 -3.58 -5.07 10.78
CA ASP A 61 -4.93 -4.95 10.24
C ASP A 61 -5.70 -3.84 10.98
N ASP A 62 -5.57 -3.78 12.29
CA ASP A 62 -6.20 -2.74 13.09
C ASP A 62 -5.64 -1.36 12.73
N LEU A 63 -4.31 -1.26 12.58
CA LEU A 63 -3.64 -0.03 12.20
C LEU A 63 -4.08 0.46 10.82
N CYS A 64 -4.18 -0.44 9.85
CA CYS A 64 -4.67 -0.11 8.52
C CYS A 64 -6.10 0.43 8.58
N HIS A 65 -6.96 -0.27 9.29
CA HIS A 65 -8.38 0.07 9.36
C HIS A 65 -8.62 1.40 10.06
N ARG A 66 -7.85 1.69 11.11
CA ARG A 66 -8.08 2.85 11.97
C ARG A 66 -7.31 4.08 11.56
N PHE A 67 -6.21 3.92 10.83
CA PHE A 67 -5.29 5.03 10.60
C PHE A 67 -4.69 5.11 9.20
N LEU A 68 -4.13 4.01 8.68
CA LEU A 68 -3.35 4.05 7.45
C LEU A 68 -4.20 4.14 6.19
N THR A 69 -5.43 3.67 6.25
CA THR A 69 -6.32 3.57 5.10
C THR A 69 -7.61 4.31 5.37
N ASN A 70 -8.14 4.97 4.35
CA ASN A 70 -9.52 5.44 4.41
C ASN A 70 -10.42 4.32 3.86
N PRO A 71 -11.07 3.53 4.71
CA PRO A 71 -11.78 2.34 4.26
C PRO A 71 -13.00 2.63 3.39
N VAL A 72 -13.44 3.88 3.33
CA VAL A 72 -14.55 4.28 2.46
C VAL A 72 -14.13 4.27 1.00
N ILE A 73 -12.92 4.71 0.70
CA ILE A 73 -12.46 4.90 -0.68
C ILE A 73 -11.21 4.09 -1.03
N GLU A 74 -10.55 3.49 -0.05
CA GLU A 74 -9.28 2.79 -0.27
C GLU A 74 -9.34 1.34 0.19
N ASP A 75 -8.58 0.50 -0.52
CA ASP A 75 -8.26 -0.85 -0.10
C ASP A 75 -6.80 -0.90 0.31
N SER A 76 -6.48 -1.79 1.22
CA SER A 76 -5.10 -2.03 1.62
C SER A 76 -4.73 -3.49 1.42
N ARG A 77 -3.45 -3.70 1.09
CA ARG A 77 -2.86 -5.02 0.98
C ARG A 77 -1.65 -5.08 1.90
N VAL A 78 -1.60 -6.09 2.73
CA VAL A 78 -0.55 -6.25 3.75
C VAL A 78 0.36 -7.41 3.37
N ASP A 79 1.66 -7.11 3.27
CA ASP A 79 2.70 -8.12 3.20
C ASP A 79 3.47 -8.09 4.52
N LEU A 80 3.62 -9.25 5.14
CA LEU A 80 4.24 -9.37 6.46
C LEU A 80 5.21 -10.55 6.45
N SER A 81 6.42 -10.32 6.92
CA SER A 81 7.44 -11.35 7.02
C SER A 81 8.27 -11.15 8.29
N ALA A 82 8.84 -12.24 8.79
CA ALA A 82 9.75 -12.15 9.92
C ALA A 82 10.92 -11.24 9.55
N ALA A 83 11.24 -10.30 10.44
CA ALA A 83 12.36 -9.41 10.20
C ALA A 83 13.66 -10.21 10.18
N ALA A 84 14.55 -9.82 9.28
CA ALA A 84 15.86 -10.42 9.22
C ALA A 84 16.59 -10.19 10.56
N ALA A 85 17.26 -11.23 11.02
CA ALA A 85 17.99 -11.13 12.27
C ALA A 85 19.15 -10.14 12.12
N ALA A 86 19.44 -9.49 13.21
CA ALA A 86 20.62 -8.67 13.42
C ALA A 86 21.20 -7.96 12.18
N GLY A 87 21.18 -6.73 12.16
CA GLY A 87 21.80 -5.96 11.10
C GLY A 87 21.00 -5.94 9.81
N ALA A 88 19.87 -6.47 9.91
CA ALA A 88 18.94 -6.34 8.82
C ALA A 88 18.50 -4.89 8.73
#